data_1a48b39b61f9f5b2ad027b3e7970ef79
#
_entry.id   1a48b39b61f9f5b2ad027b3e7970ef79
#
_cell.length_a   1.000
_cell.length_b   1.000
_cell.length_c   1.000
_cell.angle_alpha   90.00
_cell.angle_beta   90.00
_cell.angle_gamma   90.00
#
_symmetry.space_group_name_H-M   'P 1'
#
loop_
_entity.id
_entity.type
_entity.pdbx_description
1 polymer ?
#
loop_
_entity_poly.entity_id
_entity_poly.type
_entity_poly.pdbx_seq_one_letter_code
_entity_poly.pdbx_strand_id
1 'polypeptide(L)'
;MKNSHGLKAFLETKPKEYHQFDPSRFIQIYKDFKNAFFEIQAKVIHVVGTNGKGSTGRFLTLLLADQNFKVLHFTSPHVFEFRERFYLSGSIVKESVLENAHQQLQSHAFSSACSYFEYATLLAVMLAKDCDYLVLEAGLGGEFDSTNALEKTLSIFTPIDYDHKEFLGDSLESIATTKLKAMGSLNIIAPQQELVLNVAQKIAKDKHAKLIVVQNEISKGVRDYIERHHLAHFLAMNLEVALKAFETLLPCNKEEVLKNLKPLNLIGRCELLSPNILIDVGHNPHSAKALKEEIKRIFNAPIVLIYNCYQDKDAFLVLEILKPVVKKVLILELHNERIIQLEKLKGILETLGLEHALFEDLKENENYLVYGSFLVANAFYERYPKKRD
;
A
#
# COMPACT_ATOMS: atom_id res chain seq x y z
N MET A 1 7.86 25.92 29.48
CA MET A 1 6.75 25.45 28.64
C MET A 1 7.38 24.96 27.33
N LYS A 2 7.47 23.65 27.09
CA LYS A 2 7.95 23.10 25.80
C LYS A 2 6.87 23.43 24.77
N ASN A 3 7.23 24.16 23.72
CA ASN A 3 6.35 24.38 22.56
C ASN A 3 5.92 23.01 22.02
N SER A 4 4.71 22.59 22.34
CA SER A 4 4.11 21.41 21.71
C SER A 4 3.72 21.81 20.29
N HIS A 5 4.55 21.47 19.32
CA HIS A 5 4.13 21.58 17.92
C HIS A 5 3.08 20.50 17.66
N GLY A 6 1.98 20.83 16.97
CA GLY A 6 1.01 19.84 16.53
C GLY A 6 1.67 18.80 15.59
N LEU A 7 1.07 17.62 15.47
CA LEU A 7 1.62 16.49 14.73
C LEU A 7 2.12 16.87 13.32
N LYS A 8 1.34 17.66 12.57
CA LYS A 8 1.72 18.08 11.21
C LYS A 8 3.06 18.82 11.20
N ALA A 9 3.19 19.84 12.04
CA ALA A 9 4.43 20.62 12.14
C ALA A 9 5.62 19.75 12.62
N PHE A 10 5.37 18.80 13.53
CA PHE A 10 6.39 17.88 14.00
C PHE A 10 6.87 16.93 12.87
N LEU A 11 5.97 16.41 12.06
CA LEU A 11 6.31 15.56 10.92
C LEU A 11 7.11 16.29 9.84
N GLU A 12 6.84 17.59 9.63
CA GLU A 12 7.58 18.43 8.70
C GLU A 12 9.07 18.63 9.10
N THR A 13 9.38 18.50 10.40
CA THR A 13 10.75 18.54 10.90
C THR A 13 11.53 17.24 10.70
N LYS A 14 10.83 16.14 10.34
CA LYS A 14 11.46 14.83 10.22
C LYS A 14 12.26 14.70 8.93
N PRO A 15 13.44 14.03 8.97
CA PRO A 15 14.16 13.72 7.74
C PRO A 15 13.26 12.90 6.81
N LYS A 16 13.30 13.26 5.53
CA LYS A 16 12.63 12.48 4.47
C LYS A 16 13.16 11.06 4.49
N GLU A 17 12.30 10.10 4.19
CA GLU A 17 12.42 8.66 4.49
C GLU A 17 13.72 7.96 4.02
N TYR A 18 14.59 8.52 3.23
CA TYR A 18 15.67 7.76 2.58
C TYR A 18 17.07 8.39 2.70
N HIS A 19 17.26 9.41 3.53
CA HIS A 19 18.53 10.13 3.56
C HIS A 19 19.65 9.48 4.39
N GLN A 20 19.34 8.71 5.42
CA GLN A 20 20.32 7.94 6.20
C GLN A 20 19.64 6.68 6.74
N PHE A 21 19.87 5.57 6.05
CA PHE A 21 19.36 4.28 6.45
C PHE A 21 20.26 3.63 7.49
N ASP A 22 19.75 3.48 8.71
CA ASP A 22 20.37 2.70 9.78
C ASP A 22 19.38 1.61 10.23
N PRO A 23 19.60 0.34 9.83
CA PRO A 23 18.69 -0.75 10.14
C PRO A 23 18.61 -1.08 11.63
N SER A 24 19.59 -0.69 12.44
CA SER A 24 19.61 -0.96 13.87
C SER A 24 18.87 0.10 14.71
N ARG A 25 18.71 1.31 14.17
CA ARG A 25 18.17 2.47 14.88
C ARG A 25 16.77 2.22 15.42
N PHE A 26 15.86 1.74 14.58
CA PHE A 26 14.47 1.57 15.00
C PHE A 26 14.29 0.44 16.03
N ILE A 27 15.13 -0.59 16.01
CA ILE A 27 15.12 -1.64 17.01
C ILE A 27 15.36 -1.05 18.41
N GLN A 28 16.35 -0.15 18.54
CA GLN A 28 16.62 0.53 19.80
C GLN A 28 15.49 1.51 20.16
N ILE A 29 15.00 2.29 19.21
CA ILE A 29 13.86 3.21 19.39
C ILE A 29 12.63 2.44 19.92
N TYR A 30 12.31 1.29 19.34
CA TYR A 30 11.17 0.48 19.77
C TYR A 30 11.37 -0.13 21.15
N LYS A 31 12.61 -0.51 21.50
CA LYS A 31 12.95 -0.95 22.85
C LYS A 31 12.74 0.17 23.88
N ASP A 32 13.18 1.39 23.56
CA ASP A 32 13.00 2.55 24.43
C ASP A 32 11.50 2.92 24.56
N PHE A 33 10.73 2.80 23.47
CA PHE A 33 9.28 2.94 23.51
C PHE A 33 8.63 1.92 24.46
N LYS A 34 8.98 0.62 24.37
CA LYS A 34 8.43 -0.41 25.27
C LYS A 34 8.73 -0.12 26.72
N ASN A 35 9.92 0.37 27.04
CA ASN A 35 10.30 0.76 28.39
C ASN A 35 9.53 1.97 28.92
N ALA A 36 9.18 2.92 28.04
CA ALA A 36 8.50 4.16 28.42
C ALA A 36 6.97 4.00 28.53
N PHE A 37 6.38 3.10 27.73
CA PHE A 37 4.93 2.98 27.61
C PHE A 37 4.42 1.58 27.93
N PHE A 38 4.51 0.66 26.96
CA PHE A 38 4.00 -0.71 27.07
C PHE A 38 4.59 -1.61 25.99
N GLU A 39 4.51 -2.90 26.21
CA GLU A 39 4.67 -3.90 25.17
C GLU A 39 3.30 -4.20 24.54
N ILE A 40 3.24 -4.18 23.20
CA ILE A 40 1.98 -4.36 22.48
C ILE A 40 1.41 -5.77 22.76
N GLN A 41 0.12 -5.84 23.10
CA GLN A 41 -0.60 -7.09 23.33
C GLN A 41 -1.43 -7.53 22.11
N ALA A 42 -1.70 -6.62 21.19
CA ALA A 42 -2.38 -6.95 19.95
C ALA A 42 -1.60 -7.98 19.14
N LYS A 43 -2.30 -8.92 18.51
CA LYS A 43 -1.70 -9.84 17.55
C LYS A 43 -1.24 -9.08 16.32
N VAL A 44 0.07 -9.03 16.08
CA VAL A 44 0.66 -8.29 14.97
C VAL A 44 0.65 -9.14 13.71
N ILE A 45 0.07 -8.59 12.64
CA ILE A 45 0.06 -9.16 11.30
C ILE A 45 0.85 -8.24 10.38
N HIS A 46 1.97 -8.72 9.87
CA HIS A 46 2.89 -7.93 9.06
C HIS A 46 2.68 -8.21 7.57
N VAL A 47 2.35 -7.19 6.79
CA VAL A 47 2.07 -7.31 5.35
C VAL A 47 3.21 -6.72 4.53
N VAL A 48 3.89 -7.56 3.78
CA VAL A 48 5.08 -7.23 2.98
C VAL A 48 4.84 -7.60 1.51
N GLY A 49 5.47 -6.90 0.57
CA GLY A 49 5.37 -7.19 -0.86
C GLY A 49 5.64 -5.97 -1.73
N THR A 50 5.44 -6.09 -3.02
CA THR A 50 5.53 -4.95 -3.95
C THR A 50 4.15 -4.33 -4.13
N ASN A 51 3.19 -5.08 -4.62
CA ASN A 51 1.82 -4.61 -4.86
C ASN A 51 0.80 -5.38 -4.00
N GLY A 52 -0.34 -4.75 -3.73
CA GLY A 52 -1.46 -5.38 -3.03
C GLY A 52 -1.39 -5.36 -1.50
N LYS A 53 -0.30 -4.86 -0.87
CA LYS A 53 -0.15 -4.80 0.60
C LYS A 53 -1.36 -4.15 1.27
N GLY A 54 -1.65 -2.89 0.91
CA GLY A 54 -2.74 -2.13 1.51
C GLY A 54 -4.11 -2.78 1.30
N SER A 55 -4.38 -3.32 0.09
CA SER A 55 -5.66 -4.00 -0.21
C SER A 55 -5.80 -5.30 0.57
N THR A 56 -4.76 -6.14 0.62
CA THR A 56 -4.76 -7.39 1.41
C THR A 56 -4.91 -7.10 2.91
N GLY A 57 -4.16 -6.11 3.44
CA GLY A 57 -4.27 -5.69 4.83
C GLY A 57 -5.65 -5.15 5.17
N ARG A 58 -6.27 -4.34 4.26
CA ARG A 58 -7.60 -3.81 4.46
C ARG A 58 -8.68 -4.90 4.41
N PHE A 59 -8.61 -5.84 3.46
CA PHE A 59 -9.52 -6.99 3.44
C PHE A 59 -9.44 -7.79 4.74
N LEU A 60 -8.24 -8.12 5.21
CA LEU A 60 -8.08 -8.83 6.47
C LEU A 60 -8.63 -8.04 7.66
N THR A 61 -8.42 -6.73 7.67
CA THR A 61 -8.98 -5.84 8.71
C THR A 61 -10.50 -5.86 8.72
N LEU A 62 -11.13 -5.82 7.55
CA LEU A 62 -12.59 -5.90 7.42
C LEU A 62 -13.12 -7.26 7.87
N LEU A 63 -12.45 -8.36 7.50
CA LEU A 63 -12.78 -9.72 7.92
C LEU A 63 -12.72 -9.89 9.45
N LEU A 64 -11.66 -9.39 10.08
CA LEU A 64 -11.50 -9.45 11.54
C LEU A 64 -12.52 -8.55 12.26
N ALA A 65 -12.75 -7.34 11.74
CA ALA A 65 -13.72 -6.40 12.31
C ALA A 65 -15.16 -6.91 12.23
N ASP A 66 -15.52 -7.67 11.19
CA ASP A 66 -16.84 -8.33 11.05
C ASP A 66 -17.07 -9.38 12.15
N GLN A 67 -16.00 -9.93 12.71
CA GLN A 67 -16.03 -10.84 13.87
C GLN A 67 -15.93 -10.09 15.22
N ASN A 68 -16.23 -8.79 15.24
CA ASN A 68 -16.22 -7.90 16.41
C ASN A 68 -14.84 -7.71 17.07
N PHE A 69 -13.73 -8.04 16.39
CA PHE A 69 -12.39 -7.69 16.87
C PHE A 69 -12.10 -6.21 16.65
N LYS A 70 -11.42 -5.61 17.61
CA LYS A 70 -10.87 -4.26 17.49
C LYS A 70 -9.55 -4.33 16.73
N VAL A 71 -9.53 -3.81 15.52
CA VAL A 71 -8.40 -3.93 14.60
C VAL A 71 -7.90 -2.57 14.16
N LEU A 72 -6.61 -2.32 14.31
CA LEU A 72 -5.94 -1.20 13.67
C LEU A 72 -5.21 -1.69 12.41
N HIS A 73 -5.47 -1.05 11.27
CA HIS A 73 -4.69 -1.21 10.05
C HIS A 73 -3.84 0.03 9.80
N PHE A 74 -2.52 -0.15 9.81
CA PHE A 74 -1.54 0.84 9.40
C PHE A 74 -1.15 0.58 7.95
N THR A 75 -1.35 1.57 7.07
CA THR A 75 -1.09 1.48 5.64
C THR A 75 -0.29 2.69 5.14
N SER A 76 0.39 2.57 4.00
CA SER A 76 1.19 3.66 3.43
C SER A 76 1.36 3.51 1.91
N PRO A 77 1.58 4.64 1.21
CA PRO A 77 1.38 6.01 1.66
C PRO A 77 -0.11 6.40 1.72
N HIS A 78 -0.42 7.64 2.09
CA HIS A 78 -1.76 8.23 2.03
C HIS A 78 -1.98 9.00 0.71
N VAL A 79 -3.23 9.26 0.36
CA VAL A 79 -3.59 10.07 -0.81
C VAL A 79 -3.73 11.55 -0.42
N PHE A 80 -4.53 11.87 0.59
CA PHE A 80 -4.83 13.25 1.00
C PHE A 80 -4.18 13.63 2.32
N GLU A 81 -4.40 12.83 3.34
CA GLU A 81 -4.09 13.19 4.72
C GLU A 81 -3.31 12.09 5.44
N PHE A 82 -2.36 12.50 6.28
CA PHE A 82 -1.54 11.56 7.06
C PHE A 82 -2.37 10.56 7.87
N ARG A 83 -3.53 10.96 8.40
CA ARG A 83 -4.42 10.11 9.20
C ARG A 83 -5.03 8.92 8.44
N GLU A 84 -5.08 8.95 7.10
CA GLU A 84 -5.53 7.82 6.26
C GLU A 84 -4.69 6.56 6.48
N ARG A 85 -3.44 6.74 6.95
CA ARG A 85 -2.55 5.62 7.30
C ARG A 85 -3.07 4.78 8.47
N PHE A 86 -4.02 5.30 9.25
CA PHE A 86 -4.53 4.67 10.47
C PHE A 86 -6.03 4.42 10.35
N TYR A 87 -6.38 3.18 10.08
CA TYR A 87 -7.78 2.76 9.97
C TYR A 87 -8.13 1.85 11.17
N LEU A 88 -9.02 2.32 12.02
CA LEU A 88 -9.41 1.65 13.27
C LEU A 88 -10.86 1.20 13.19
N SER A 89 -11.08 -0.11 13.19
CA SER A 89 -12.39 -0.76 13.32
C SER A 89 -13.53 -0.12 12.50
N GLY A 90 -13.27 0.16 11.23
CA GLY A 90 -14.31 0.64 10.30
C GLY A 90 -14.18 2.08 9.84
N SER A 91 -13.25 2.88 10.41
CA SER A 91 -13.06 4.28 10.02
C SER A 91 -11.60 4.75 10.12
N ILE A 92 -11.27 5.81 9.39
CA ILE A 92 -10.02 6.53 9.57
C ILE A 92 -10.01 7.18 10.96
N VAL A 93 -8.89 7.08 11.66
CA VAL A 93 -8.72 7.64 13.00
C VAL A 93 -8.99 9.15 13.00
N LYS A 94 -9.72 9.64 14.00
CA LYS A 94 -9.98 11.07 14.16
C LYS A 94 -8.68 11.82 14.44
N GLU A 95 -8.56 13.05 13.92
CA GLU A 95 -7.39 13.90 14.12
C GLU A 95 -7.06 14.10 15.60
N SER A 96 -8.08 14.32 16.43
CA SER A 96 -7.90 14.49 17.88
C SER A 96 -7.30 13.28 18.59
N VAL A 97 -7.62 12.06 18.12
CA VAL A 97 -7.07 10.81 18.68
C VAL A 97 -5.60 10.66 18.29
N LEU A 98 -5.27 10.98 17.03
CA LEU A 98 -3.92 10.92 16.52
C LEU A 98 -3.04 12.00 17.18
N GLU A 99 -3.56 13.22 17.34
CA GLU A 99 -2.88 14.31 18.04
C GLU A 99 -2.62 13.97 19.52
N ASN A 100 -3.56 13.32 20.21
CA ASN A 100 -3.36 12.87 21.59
C ASN A 100 -2.23 11.81 21.67
N ALA A 101 -2.19 10.87 20.75
CA ALA A 101 -1.08 9.90 20.67
C ALA A 101 0.26 10.61 20.43
N HIS A 102 0.29 11.60 19.53
CA HIS A 102 1.46 12.44 19.28
C HIS A 102 1.93 13.18 20.54
N GLN A 103 1.02 13.83 21.27
CA GLN A 103 1.37 14.56 22.48
C GLN A 103 2.03 13.68 23.54
N GLN A 104 1.62 12.42 23.66
CA GLN A 104 2.26 11.47 24.55
C GLN A 104 3.67 11.10 24.08
N LEU A 105 3.85 10.87 22.78
CA LEU A 105 5.13 10.43 22.20
C LEU A 105 6.17 11.55 22.13
N GLN A 106 5.80 12.76 21.73
CA GLN A 106 6.74 13.83 21.37
C GLN A 106 7.68 14.27 22.51
N SER A 107 7.29 14.04 23.75
CA SER A 107 8.10 14.41 24.93
C SER A 107 9.32 13.50 25.14
N HIS A 108 9.38 12.34 24.49
CA HIS A 108 10.45 11.37 24.65
C HIS A 108 11.58 11.59 23.64
N ALA A 109 12.83 11.44 24.10
CA ALA A 109 14.01 11.65 23.27
C ALA A 109 14.03 10.77 22.00
N PHE A 110 13.60 9.52 22.10
CA PHE A 110 13.54 8.60 20.96
C PHE A 110 12.61 9.10 19.85
N SER A 111 11.57 9.87 20.17
CA SER A 111 10.67 10.45 19.17
C SER A 111 11.37 11.46 18.26
N SER A 112 12.33 12.23 18.80
CA SER A 112 13.13 13.15 18.00
C SER A 112 14.08 12.43 17.05
N ALA A 113 14.57 11.23 17.42
CA ALA A 113 15.48 10.42 16.63
C ALA A 113 14.80 9.69 15.45
N CYS A 114 13.47 9.53 15.48
CA CYS A 114 12.71 8.85 14.42
C CYS A 114 12.78 9.59 13.08
N SER A 115 12.87 8.84 11.99
CA SER A 115 12.44 9.30 10.67
C SER A 115 10.92 9.48 10.60
N TYR A 116 10.43 10.03 9.49
CA TYR A 116 9.00 10.21 9.26
C TYR A 116 8.21 8.87 9.38
N PHE A 117 8.69 7.80 8.72
CA PHE A 117 8.00 6.51 8.72
C PHE A 117 8.15 5.77 10.05
N GLU A 118 9.31 5.85 10.68
CA GLU A 118 9.53 5.30 12.02
C GLU A 118 8.59 5.91 13.06
N TYR A 119 8.40 7.23 12.98
CA TYR A 119 7.44 7.91 13.86
C TYR A 119 5.99 7.50 13.59
N ALA A 120 5.63 7.37 12.31
CA ALA A 120 4.32 6.85 11.93
C ALA A 120 4.09 5.42 12.45
N THR A 121 5.14 4.57 12.44
CA THR A 121 5.09 3.22 13.03
C THR A 121 4.86 3.27 14.54
N LEU A 122 5.54 4.15 15.28
CA LEU A 122 5.30 4.33 16.73
C LEU A 122 3.87 4.82 17.02
N LEU A 123 3.33 5.74 16.22
CA LEU A 123 1.93 6.17 16.33
C LEU A 123 0.97 5.00 16.11
N ALA A 124 1.24 4.11 15.15
CA ALA A 124 0.43 2.91 14.93
C ALA A 124 0.45 1.99 16.15
N VAL A 125 1.62 1.76 16.76
CA VAL A 125 1.75 0.96 17.98
C VAL A 125 0.98 1.61 19.13
N MET A 126 1.10 2.94 19.31
CA MET A 126 0.39 3.68 20.36
C MET A 126 -1.13 3.57 20.21
N LEU A 127 -1.65 3.70 18.98
CA LEU A 127 -3.07 3.59 18.67
C LEU A 127 -3.61 2.17 18.81
N ALA A 128 -2.74 1.15 18.67
CA ALA A 128 -3.11 -0.25 18.78
C ALA A 128 -3.10 -0.79 20.22
N LYS A 129 -2.82 0.05 21.23
CA LYS A 129 -2.71 -0.34 22.64
C LYS A 129 -3.82 -1.28 23.12
N ASP A 130 -5.06 -0.94 22.80
CA ASP A 130 -6.26 -1.67 23.23
C ASP A 130 -6.93 -2.42 22.06
N CYS A 131 -6.16 -2.79 21.03
CA CYS A 131 -6.65 -3.56 19.89
C CYS A 131 -6.37 -5.05 20.08
N ASP A 132 -7.23 -5.90 19.48
CA ASP A 132 -7.01 -7.34 19.40
C ASP A 132 -5.96 -7.67 18.32
N TYR A 133 -5.97 -6.89 17.21
CA TYR A 133 -5.08 -7.06 16.10
C TYR A 133 -4.49 -5.73 15.62
N LEU A 134 -3.23 -5.79 15.21
CA LEU A 134 -2.54 -4.72 14.50
C LEU A 134 -2.06 -5.25 13.16
N VAL A 135 -2.67 -4.78 12.07
CA VAL A 135 -2.25 -5.09 10.69
C VAL A 135 -1.30 -4.01 10.23
N LEU A 136 -0.03 -4.36 10.04
CA LEU A 136 1.06 -3.44 9.68
C LEU A 136 1.50 -3.64 8.24
N GLU A 137 1.34 -2.63 7.38
CA GLU A 137 1.92 -2.60 6.05
C GLU A 137 3.37 -2.11 6.12
N ALA A 138 4.32 -2.90 5.57
CA ALA A 138 5.71 -2.47 5.41
C ALA A 138 5.81 -1.31 4.41
N GLY A 139 6.59 -0.29 4.74
CA GLY A 139 6.82 0.86 3.89
C GLY A 139 7.75 0.52 2.72
N LEU A 140 8.95 0.03 3.02
CA LEU A 140 9.97 -0.31 2.04
C LEU A 140 10.73 -1.58 2.42
N GLY A 141 10.90 -2.49 1.44
CA GLY A 141 11.65 -3.72 1.68
C GLY A 141 10.90 -4.66 2.61
N GLY A 142 11.52 -5.03 3.73
CA GLY A 142 10.97 -5.93 4.74
C GLY A 142 11.93 -6.13 5.91
N GLU A 143 13.12 -6.70 5.68
CA GLU A 143 14.11 -7.02 6.71
C GLU A 143 14.43 -5.83 7.63
N PHE A 144 14.59 -4.66 7.05
CA PHE A 144 15.03 -3.45 7.74
C PHE A 144 13.91 -2.39 7.87
N ASP A 145 12.70 -2.72 7.49
CA ASP A 145 11.56 -1.84 7.67
C ASP A 145 11.23 -1.68 9.16
N SER A 146 10.83 -0.48 9.58
CA SER A 146 10.49 -0.21 10.99
C SER A 146 9.38 -1.12 11.50
N THR A 147 8.43 -1.49 10.63
CA THR A 147 7.34 -2.41 10.99
C THR A 147 7.85 -3.82 11.32
N ASN A 148 9.05 -4.18 10.87
CA ASN A 148 9.67 -5.48 11.15
C ASN A 148 10.21 -5.64 12.57
N ALA A 149 10.36 -4.54 13.32
CA ALA A 149 10.86 -4.56 14.70
C ALA A 149 9.88 -5.20 15.70
N LEU A 150 8.59 -5.31 15.33
CA LEU A 150 7.57 -5.90 16.18
C LEU A 150 7.58 -7.43 16.04
N GLU A 151 7.33 -8.15 17.16
CA GLU A 151 7.08 -9.58 17.11
C GLU A 151 5.76 -9.86 16.37
N LYS A 152 5.78 -10.84 15.46
CA LYS A 152 4.69 -11.10 14.53
C LYS A 152 3.97 -12.40 14.86
N THR A 153 2.65 -12.34 14.93
CA THR A 153 1.78 -13.53 14.97
C THR A 153 1.73 -14.20 13.59
N LEU A 154 1.70 -13.37 12.53
CA LEU A 154 1.60 -13.82 11.13
C LEU A 154 2.29 -12.81 10.22
N SER A 155 3.03 -13.29 9.21
CA SER A 155 3.48 -12.46 8.10
C SER A 155 2.76 -12.84 6.82
N ILE A 156 2.36 -11.84 6.03
CA ILE A 156 1.70 -12.00 4.74
C ILE A 156 2.58 -11.39 3.66
N PHE A 157 2.92 -12.18 2.65
CA PHE A 157 3.70 -11.73 1.50
C PHE A 157 2.80 -11.64 0.27
N THR A 158 2.49 -10.40 -0.13
CA THR A 158 1.77 -10.12 -1.37
C THR A 158 2.72 -10.24 -2.57
N PRO A 159 2.27 -10.15 -3.84
CA PRO A 159 3.15 -10.32 -4.98
C PRO A 159 4.40 -9.44 -4.91
N ILE A 160 5.56 -10.06 -5.12
CA ILE A 160 6.88 -9.44 -5.15
C ILE A 160 7.33 -9.32 -6.61
N ASP A 161 7.69 -8.11 -7.02
CA ASP A 161 8.18 -7.80 -8.35
C ASP A 161 9.17 -6.62 -8.28
N TYR A 162 9.69 -6.20 -9.40
CA TYR A 162 10.61 -5.07 -9.50
C TYR A 162 9.96 -3.77 -9.01
N ASP A 163 10.53 -3.18 -7.98
CA ASP A 163 10.27 -1.83 -7.48
C ASP A 163 11.39 -1.41 -6.55
N HIS A 164 11.60 -0.10 -6.38
CA HIS A 164 12.62 0.47 -5.49
C HIS A 164 14.03 -0.11 -5.68
N LYS A 165 14.47 -0.28 -6.93
CA LYS A 165 15.79 -0.88 -7.26
C LYS A 165 16.95 -0.16 -6.61
N GLU A 166 16.88 1.16 -6.48
CA GLU A 166 17.92 1.98 -5.82
C GLU A 166 18.21 1.55 -4.38
N PHE A 167 17.22 0.97 -3.67
CA PHE A 167 17.32 0.58 -2.27
C PHE A 167 17.41 -0.93 -2.07
N LEU A 168 16.75 -1.72 -2.92
CA LEU A 168 16.60 -3.16 -2.74
C LEU A 168 17.50 -3.98 -3.68
N GLY A 169 18.20 -3.31 -4.61
CA GLY A 169 19.06 -3.93 -5.60
C GLY A 169 18.35 -4.19 -6.95
N ASP A 170 19.16 -4.47 -7.96
CA ASP A 170 18.73 -4.51 -9.36
C ASP A 170 18.07 -5.85 -9.78
N SER A 171 18.25 -6.90 -8.99
CA SER A 171 17.70 -8.23 -9.31
C SER A 171 16.41 -8.54 -8.52
N LEU A 172 15.52 -9.31 -9.13
CA LEU A 172 14.32 -9.80 -8.46
C LEU A 172 14.67 -10.65 -7.23
N GLU A 173 15.79 -11.38 -7.29
CA GLU A 173 16.27 -12.20 -6.17
C GLU A 173 16.69 -11.35 -4.96
N SER A 174 17.40 -10.23 -5.18
CA SER A 174 17.79 -9.31 -4.09
C SER A 174 16.58 -8.65 -3.45
N ILE A 175 15.64 -8.17 -4.28
CA ILE A 175 14.38 -7.58 -3.82
C ILE A 175 13.56 -8.60 -3.01
N ALA A 176 13.40 -9.81 -3.53
CA ALA A 176 12.70 -10.90 -2.87
C ALA A 176 13.37 -11.26 -1.53
N THR A 177 14.69 -11.40 -1.52
CA THR A 177 15.46 -11.74 -0.33
C THR A 177 15.22 -10.73 0.79
N THR A 178 15.37 -9.42 0.51
CA THR A 178 15.16 -8.37 1.51
C THR A 178 13.73 -8.36 2.05
N LYS A 179 12.73 -8.57 1.19
CA LYS A 179 11.33 -8.63 1.62
C LYS A 179 11.04 -9.88 2.45
N LEU A 180 11.48 -11.05 1.98
CA LEU A 180 11.18 -12.34 2.59
C LEU A 180 11.95 -12.59 3.90
N LYS A 181 13.07 -11.94 4.13
CA LYS A 181 13.76 -11.95 5.42
C LYS A 181 12.91 -11.38 6.57
N ALA A 182 11.82 -10.65 6.27
CA ALA A 182 10.81 -10.27 7.25
C ALA A 182 9.92 -11.42 7.74
N MET A 183 10.09 -12.65 7.27
CA MET A 183 9.36 -13.82 7.74
C MET A 183 9.45 -14.00 9.26
N GLY A 184 8.27 -14.20 9.88
CA GLY A 184 8.13 -14.69 11.25
C GLY A 184 8.05 -16.22 11.31
N SER A 185 7.54 -16.77 12.39
CA SER A 185 7.33 -18.22 12.57
C SER A 185 6.23 -18.79 11.68
N LEU A 186 5.19 -18.00 11.36
CA LEU A 186 4.04 -18.36 10.53
C LEU A 186 3.89 -17.36 9.38
N ASN A 187 3.84 -17.87 8.15
CA ASN A 187 3.86 -17.02 6.97
C ASN A 187 2.86 -17.51 5.92
N ILE A 188 2.20 -16.55 5.25
CA ILE A 188 1.36 -16.77 4.09
C ILE A 188 1.96 -16.01 2.92
N ILE A 189 2.07 -16.65 1.77
CA ILE A 189 2.58 -16.03 0.57
C ILE A 189 1.55 -16.16 -0.57
N ALA A 190 1.25 -15.03 -1.21
CA ALA A 190 0.46 -14.98 -2.43
C ALA A 190 1.15 -15.76 -3.56
N PRO A 191 0.47 -16.10 -4.65
CA PRO A 191 1.12 -16.64 -5.85
C PRO A 191 2.28 -15.73 -6.29
N GLN A 192 3.41 -16.33 -6.62
CA GLN A 192 4.67 -15.67 -6.97
C GLN A 192 5.26 -16.25 -8.25
N GLN A 193 6.20 -15.51 -8.84
CA GLN A 193 7.11 -16.08 -9.83
C GLN A 193 7.97 -17.17 -9.16
N GLU A 194 8.35 -18.18 -9.93
CA GLU A 194 9.09 -19.36 -9.44
C GLU A 194 10.37 -18.97 -8.67
N LEU A 195 11.14 -18.02 -9.17
CA LEU A 195 12.33 -17.51 -8.50
C LEU A 195 12.02 -16.99 -7.09
N VAL A 196 10.96 -16.19 -6.95
CA VAL A 196 10.55 -15.62 -5.64
C VAL A 196 10.11 -16.72 -4.70
N LEU A 197 9.37 -17.72 -5.21
CA LEU A 197 8.92 -18.86 -4.40
C LEU A 197 10.10 -19.71 -3.92
N ASN A 198 11.10 -19.94 -4.75
CA ASN A 198 12.32 -20.66 -4.37
C ASN A 198 13.09 -19.92 -3.26
N VAL A 199 13.22 -18.59 -3.37
CA VAL A 199 13.82 -17.77 -2.31
C VAL A 199 12.99 -17.87 -1.01
N ALA A 200 11.66 -17.83 -1.12
CA ALA A 200 10.77 -17.93 0.03
C ALA A 200 10.91 -19.28 0.77
N GLN A 201 10.95 -20.39 0.02
CA GLN A 201 11.13 -21.72 0.59
C GLN A 201 12.48 -21.89 1.28
N LYS A 202 13.55 -21.35 0.65
CA LYS A 202 14.90 -21.36 1.27
C LYS A 202 14.90 -20.59 2.59
N ILE A 203 14.40 -19.36 2.61
CA ILE A 203 14.37 -18.53 3.82
C ILE A 203 13.48 -19.15 4.90
N ALA A 204 12.33 -19.71 4.54
CA ALA A 204 11.46 -20.40 5.47
C ALA A 204 12.16 -21.62 6.12
N LYS A 205 12.91 -22.40 5.32
CA LYS A 205 13.71 -23.52 5.82
C LYS A 205 14.81 -23.04 6.77
N ASP A 206 15.56 -22.01 6.40
CA ASP A 206 16.67 -21.48 7.20
C ASP A 206 16.18 -20.90 8.55
N LYS A 207 14.96 -20.33 8.56
CA LYS A 207 14.33 -19.79 9.77
C LYS A 207 13.48 -20.82 10.55
N HIS A 208 13.40 -22.06 10.11
CA HIS A 208 12.47 -23.07 10.67
C HIS A 208 11.02 -22.56 10.74
N ALA A 209 10.60 -21.78 9.74
CA ALA A 209 9.32 -21.11 9.70
C ALA A 209 8.29 -21.89 8.86
N LYS A 210 7.03 -21.84 9.28
CA LYS A 210 5.92 -22.38 8.48
C LYS A 210 5.58 -21.43 7.34
N LEU A 211 5.55 -21.94 6.11
CA LEU A 211 5.17 -21.20 4.91
C LEU A 211 3.93 -21.84 4.27
N ILE A 212 2.86 -21.06 4.14
CA ILE A 212 1.62 -21.45 3.46
C ILE A 212 1.56 -20.70 2.15
N VAL A 213 1.58 -21.43 1.03
CA VAL A 213 1.47 -20.86 -0.32
C VAL A 213 -0.01 -20.84 -0.72
N VAL A 214 -0.53 -19.67 -1.08
CA VAL A 214 -1.88 -19.53 -1.62
C VAL A 214 -1.88 -19.97 -3.08
N GLN A 215 -2.87 -20.78 -3.47
CA GLN A 215 -3.00 -21.23 -4.85
C GLN A 215 -3.43 -20.07 -5.75
N ASN A 216 -3.02 -20.11 -7.02
CA ASN A 216 -3.41 -19.11 -8.02
C ASN A 216 -4.82 -19.41 -8.59
N GLU A 217 -5.79 -19.50 -7.68
CA GLU A 217 -7.19 -19.79 -7.99
C GLU A 217 -8.08 -18.82 -7.24
N ILE A 218 -9.14 -18.37 -7.91
CA ILE A 218 -10.15 -17.49 -7.29
C ILE A 218 -11.40 -18.33 -7.01
N SER A 219 -11.79 -18.40 -5.76
CA SER A 219 -12.99 -19.11 -5.33
C SER A 219 -14.27 -18.43 -5.86
N LYS A 220 -15.35 -19.18 -5.97
CA LYS A 220 -16.65 -18.64 -6.41
C LYS A 220 -17.12 -17.51 -5.48
N GLY A 221 -17.03 -17.69 -4.17
CA GLY A 221 -17.46 -16.68 -3.22
C GLY A 221 -16.70 -15.36 -3.35
N VAL A 222 -15.39 -15.42 -3.65
CA VAL A 222 -14.60 -14.22 -3.92
C VAL A 222 -15.00 -13.55 -5.23
N ARG A 223 -15.21 -14.30 -6.31
CA ARG A 223 -15.73 -13.74 -7.57
C ARG A 223 -17.05 -13.02 -7.35
N ASP A 224 -18.00 -13.69 -6.69
CA ASP A 224 -19.33 -13.14 -6.39
C ASP A 224 -19.23 -11.85 -5.53
N TYR A 225 -18.26 -11.79 -4.61
CA TYR A 225 -17.99 -10.59 -3.80
C TYR A 225 -17.45 -9.43 -4.68
N ILE A 226 -16.45 -9.69 -5.52
CA ILE A 226 -15.86 -8.70 -6.41
C ILE A 226 -16.91 -8.11 -7.36
N GLU A 227 -17.76 -8.95 -7.96
CA GLU A 227 -18.82 -8.53 -8.86
C GLU A 227 -19.90 -7.72 -8.13
N ARG A 228 -20.36 -8.21 -6.97
CA ARG A 228 -21.39 -7.54 -6.13
C ARG A 228 -20.98 -6.12 -5.73
N HIS A 229 -19.68 -5.90 -5.48
CA HIS A 229 -19.17 -4.61 -5.04
C HIS A 229 -18.49 -3.82 -6.15
N HIS A 230 -18.59 -4.26 -7.41
CA HIS A 230 -18.01 -3.61 -8.59
C HIS A 230 -16.51 -3.30 -8.43
N LEU A 231 -15.77 -4.21 -7.79
CA LEU A 231 -14.34 -4.06 -7.57
C LEU A 231 -13.52 -4.54 -8.77
N ALA A 232 -12.28 -4.08 -8.87
CA ALA A 232 -11.35 -4.55 -9.88
C ALA A 232 -11.02 -6.04 -9.69
N HIS A 233 -10.97 -6.80 -10.78
CA HIS A 233 -10.76 -8.25 -10.74
C HIS A 233 -9.41 -8.64 -10.14
N PHE A 234 -8.35 -7.83 -10.31
CA PHE A 234 -7.06 -8.09 -9.69
C PHE A 234 -7.09 -8.04 -8.15
N LEU A 235 -8.11 -7.41 -7.55
CA LEU A 235 -8.29 -7.40 -6.09
C LEU A 235 -8.78 -8.74 -5.55
N ALA A 236 -9.30 -9.63 -6.41
CA ALA A 236 -9.75 -10.96 -6.02
C ALA A 236 -8.65 -11.77 -5.35
N MET A 237 -7.43 -11.79 -5.92
CA MET A 237 -6.31 -12.50 -5.32
C MET A 237 -5.89 -11.89 -3.97
N ASN A 238 -5.98 -10.57 -3.82
CA ASN A 238 -5.70 -9.93 -2.53
C ASN A 238 -6.70 -10.38 -1.45
N LEU A 239 -7.97 -10.56 -1.83
CA LEU A 239 -9.01 -11.10 -0.93
C LEU A 239 -8.77 -12.58 -0.62
N GLU A 240 -8.37 -13.43 -1.60
CA GLU A 240 -8.01 -14.83 -1.33
C GLU A 240 -6.86 -14.95 -0.32
N VAL A 241 -5.83 -14.11 -0.46
CA VAL A 241 -4.71 -14.08 0.49
C VAL A 241 -5.18 -13.63 1.87
N ALA A 242 -6.04 -12.61 1.94
CA ALA A 242 -6.62 -12.14 3.21
C ALA A 242 -7.52 -13.20 3.87
N LEU A 243 -8.33 -13.92 3.08
CA LEU A 243 -9.15 -15.04 3.56
C LEU A 243 -8.28 -16.18 4.09
N LYS A 244 -7.19 -16.51 3.39
CA LYS A 244 -6.25 -17.54 3.87
C LYS A 244 -5.61 -17.14 5.19
N ALA A 245 -5.26 -15.86 5.33
CA ALA A 245 -4.76 -15.32 6.60
C ALA A 245 -5.82 -15.39 7.70
N PHE A 246 -7.04 -14.99 7.40
CA PHE A 246 -8.16 -15.04 8.33
C PHE A 246 -8.44 -16.47 8.81
N GLU A 247 -8.54 -17.46 7.91
CA GLU A 247 -8.71 -18.89 8.24
C GLU A 247 -7.58 -19.46 9.09
N THR A 248 -6.37 -18.95 8.89
CA THR A 248 -5.20 -19.37 9.65
C THR A 248 -5.26 -18.86 11.09
N LEU A 249 -5.88 -17.71 11.32
CA LEU A 249 -6.04 -17.07 12.63
C LEU A 249 -7.27 -17.55 13.38
N LEU A 250 -8.37 -17.84 12.66
CA LEU A 250 -9.69 -18.13 13.24
C LEU A 250 -10.43 -19.21 12.43
N PRO A 251 -11.08 -20.19 13.11
CA PRO A 251 -12.02 -21.07 12.42
C PRO A 251 -13.17 -20.26 11.80
N CYS A 252 -13.45 -20.46 10.52
CA CYS A 252 -14.53 -19.73 9.85
C CYS A 252 -15.22 -20.54 8.75
N ASN A 253 -16.45 -20.13 8.43
CA ASN A 253 -17.14 -20.52 7.20
C ASN A 253 -16.95 -19.39 6.17
N LYS A 254 -16.13 -19.64 5.13
CA LYS A 254 -15.80 -18.64 4.10
C LYS A 254 -17.02 -18.04 3.42
N GLU A 255 -18.00 -18.86 3.09
CA GLU A 255 -19.20 -18.40 2.38
C GLU A 255 -20.02 -17.41 3.21
N GLU A 256 -20.15 -17.69 4.50
CA GLU A 256 -20.87 -16.83 5.42
C GLU A 256 -20.16 -15.50 5.64
N VAL A 257 -18.86 -15.57 5.87
CA VAL A 257 -18.01 -14.37 6.06
C VAL A 257 -18.04 -13.45 4.83
N LEU A 258 -17.96 -14.01 3.61
CA LEU A 258 -18.01 -13.22 2.37
C LEU A 258 -19.38 -12.60 2.08
N LYS A 259 -20.47 -13.19 2.56
CA LYS A 259 -21.82 -12.59 2.41
C LYS A 259 -21.96 -11.29 3.17
N ASN A 260 -21.35 -11.19 4.35
CA ASN A 260 -21.47 -10.07 5.27
C ASN A 260 -20.34 -9.04 5.09
N LEU A 261 -19.25 -9.41 4.41
CA LEU A 261 -18.08 -8.57 4.25
C LEU A 261 -18.43 -7.26 3.54
N LYS A 262 -18.12 -6.14 4.19
CA LYS A 262 -18.26 -4.79 3.65
C LYS A 262 -17.33 -4.58 2.44
N PRO A 263 -17.69 -3.68 1.51
CA PRO A 263 -16.83 -3.36 0.36
C PRO A 263 -15.47 -2.80 0.80
N LEU A 264 -14.45 -3.06 -0.03
CA LEU A 264 -13.14 -2.45 0.15
C LEU A 264 -13.25 -0.93 0.11
N ASN A 265 -12.73 -0.25 1.12
CA ASN A 265 -12.79 1.20 1.27
C ASN A 265 -11.39 1.82 1.25
N LEU A 266 -10.62 1.55 0.19
CA LEU A 266 -9.30 2.14 -0.06
C LEU A 266 -9.36 3.04 -1.29
N ILE A 267 -8.98 4.30 -1.09
CA ILE A 267 -8.94 5.32 -2.14
C ILE A 267 -7.83 4.98 -3.15
N GLY A 268 -8.12 5.22 -4.45
CA GLY A 268 -7.14 5.06 -5.52
C GLY A 268 -6.76 3.60 -5.82
N ARG A 269 -7.66 2.65 -5.62
CA ARG A 269 -7.48 1.25 -6.01
C ARG A 269 -8.47 0.87 -7.10
N CYS A 270 -8.16 1.28 -8.34
CA CYS A 270 -9.02 1.10 -9.51
C CYS A 270 -10.43 1.63 -9.22
N GLU A 271 -10.50 2.84 -8.73
CA GLU A 271 -11.71 3.50 -8.24
C GLU A 271 -12.39 4.27 -9.36
N LEU A 272 -13.66 3.97 -9.64
CA LEU A 272 -14.49 4.79 -10.51
C LEU A 272 -14.97 6.04 -9.76
N LEU A 273 -14.39 7.20 -10.07
CA LEU A 273 -14.84 8.48 -9.56
C LEU A 273 -16.18 8.89 -10.21
N SER A 274 -16.34 8.58 -11.48
CA SER A 274 -17.55 8.70 -12.30
C SER A 274 -17.56 7.58 -13.35
N PRO A 275 -18.65 7.36 -14.09
CA PRO A 275 -18.72 6.29 -15.08
C PRO A 275 -17.60 6.32 -16.14
N ASN A 276 -16.98 7.48 -16.33
CA ASN A 276 -15.93 7.70 -17.33
C ASN A 276 -14.56 8.08 -16.75
N ILE A 277 -14.37 8.09 -15.42
CA ILE A 277 -13.10 8.45 -14.79
C ILE A 277 -12.67 7.36 -13.83
N LEU A 278 -11.59 6.65 -14.15
CA LEU A 278 -10.96 5.64 -13.33
C LEU A 278 -9.69 6.22 -12.68
N ILE A 279 -9.48 5.95 -11.39
CA ILE A 279 -8.30 6.39 -10.65
C ILE A 279 -7.59 5.19 -10.04
N ASP A 280 -6.28 5.09 -10.27
CA ASP A 280 -5.43 4.12 -9.61
C ASP A 280 -4.06 4.71 -9.28
N VAL A 281 -3.55 4.45 -8.07
CA VAL A 281 -2.26 4.99 -7.59
C VAL A 281 -1.06 4.10 -7.93
N GLY A 282 -1.25 3.05 -8.72
CA GLY A 282 -0.17 2.21 -9.21
C GLY A 282 0.86 3.00 -10.00
N HIS A 283 2.09 2.49 -10.04
CA HIS A 283 3.20 3.25 -10.63
C HIS A 283 4.35 2.36 -11.12
N ASN A 284 4.11 1.06 -11.25
CA ASN A 284 5.10 0.10 -11.69
C ASN A 284 4.55 -0.83 -12.79
N PRO A 285 5.41 -1.54 -13.53
CA PRO A 285 4.98 -2.41 -14.64
C PRO A 285 3.99 -3.50 -14.24
N HIS A 286 4.12 -4.06 -13.04
CA HIS A 286 3.19 -5.08 -12.55
C HIS A 286 1.77 -4.54 -12.37
N SER A 287 1.62 -3.36 -11.75
CA SER A 287 0.30 -2.69 -11.60
C SER A 287 -0.27 -2.27 -12.95
N ALA A 288 0.58 -1.80 -13.89
CA ALA A 288 0.15 -1.42 -15.23
C ALA A 288 -0.43 -2.60 -16.02
N LYS A 289 0.15 -3.81 -15.89
CA LYS A 289 -0.38 -5.04 -16.52
C LYS A 289 -1.78 -5.37 -16.00
N ALA A 290 -1.97 -5.37 -14.69
CA ALA A 290 -3.27 -5.65 -14.08
C ALA A 290 -4.33 -4.60 -14.50
N LEU A 291 -3.95 -3.32 -14.46
CA LEU A 291 -4.83 -2.21 -14.79
C LEU A 291 -5.24 -2.21 -16.28
N LYS A 292 -4.32 -2.58 -17.18
CA LYS A 292 -4.64 -2.71 -18.61
C LYS A 292 -5.81 -3.66 -18.87
N GLU A 293 -5.86 -4.78 -18.18
CA GLU A 293 -6.97 -5.74 -18.34
C GLU A 293 -8.29 -5.19 -17.75
N GLU A 294 -8.21 -4.44 -16.65
CA GLU A 294 -9.39 -3.76 -16.09
C GLU A 294 -9.93 -2.65 -17.01
N ILE A 295 -9.06 -1.87 -17.64
CA ILE A 295 -9.46 -0.85 -18.61
C ILE A 295 -10.25 -1.47 -19.77
N LYS A 296 -9.78 -2.60 -20.32
CA LYS A 296 -10.50 -3.31 -21.38
C LYS A 296 -11.86 -3.82 -20.93
N ARG A 297 -11.99 -4.20 -19.66
CA ARG A 297 -13.27 -4.69 -19.09
C ARG A 297 -14.26 -3.56 -18.84
N ILE A 298 -13.77 -2.43 -18.37
CA ILE A 298 -14.62 -1.27 -17.99
C ILE A 298 -15.00 -0.44 -19.21
N PHE A 299 -14.04 -0.20 -20.11
CA PHE A 299 -14.20 0.69 -21.25
C PHE A 299 -14.11 -0.06 -22.60
N ASN A 300 -15.08 0.14 -23.45
CA ASN A 300 -15.14 -0.50 -24.78
C ASN A 300 -14.26 0.22 -25.85
N ALA A 301 -13.51 1.27 -25.47
CA ALA A 301 -12.69 2.08 -26.36
C ALA A 301 -11.39 2.50 -25.65
N PRO A 302 -10.33 2.85 -26.41
CA PRO A 302 -9.12 3.41 -25.84
C PRO A 302 -9.41 4.68 -25.02
N ILE A 303 -8.70 4.83 -23.90
CA ILE A 303 -8.88 5.91 -22.93
C ILE A 303 -7.88 7.04 -23.12
N VAL A 304 -8.15 8.18 -22.51
CA VAL A 304 -7.18 9.26 -22.29
C VAL A 304 -6.50 9.01 -20.94
N LEU A 305 -5.18 8.94 -20.95
CA LEU A 305 -4.38 8.73 -19.75
C LEU A 305 -3.92 10.07 -19.17
N ILE A 306 -4.37 10.44 -17.97
CA ILE A 306 -3.83 11.56 -17.20
C ILE A 306 -2.68 11.00 -16.36
N TYR A 307 -1.45 11.43 -16.65
CA TYR A 307 -0.25 10.76 -16.16
C TYR A 307 0.83 11.71 -15.70
N ASN A 308 1.50 11.32 -14.67
CA ASN A 308 2.86 11.70 -14.29
C ASN A 308 3.44 10.64 -13.36
N CYS A 309 4.74 10.64 -13.08
CA CYS A 309 5.34 9.65 -12.17
C CYS A 309 6.59 10.23 -11.49
N TYR A 310 7.06 9.52 -10.48
CA TYR A 310 8.35 9.81 -9.89
C TYR A 310 9.49 9.38 -10.83
N GLN A 311 10.63 10.09 -10.76
CA GLN A 311 11.78 9.88 -11.62
C GLN A 311 12.48 8.51 -11.41
N ASP A 312 12.28 7.89 -10.25
CA ASP A 312 12.79 6.56 -9.90
C ASP A 312 11.93 5.41 -10.48
N LYS A 313 10.82 5.73 -11.16
CA LYS A 313 9.93 4.73 -11.74
C LYS A 313 10.22 4.49 -13.22
N ASP A 314 9.98 3.27 -13.68
CA ASP A 314 10.14 2.88 -15.08
C ASP A 314 8.96 3.37 -15.93
N ALA A 315 8.96 4.68 -16.23
CA ALA A 315 7.91 5.31 -17.01
C ALA A 315 7.78 4.70 -18.41
N PHE A 316 8.92 4.33 -19.03
CA PHE A 316 8.91 3.75 -20.37
C PHE A 316 8.14 2.44 -20.40
N LEU A 317 8.50 1.49 -19.54
CA LEU A 317 7.87 0.17 -19.51
C LEU A 317 6.39 0.25 -19.08
N VAL A 318 6.06 1.13 -18.14
CA VAL A 318 4.65 1.38 -17.73
C VAL A 318 3.82 1.87 -18.91
N LEU A 319 4.30 2.89 -19.64
CA LEU A 319 3.59 3.47 -20.78
C LEU A 319 3.52 2.49 -21.96
N GLU A 320 4.57 1.70 -22.21
CA GLU A 320 4.59 0.65 -23.23
C GLU A 320 3.50 -0.41 -22.96
N ILE A 321 3.35 -0.84 -21.69
CA ILE A 321 2.32 -1.79 -21.29
C ILE A 321 0.91 -1.23 -21.52
N LEU A 322 0.69 0.05 -21.20
CA LEU A 322 -0.61 0.70 -21.30
C LEU A 322 -0.94 1.18 -22.74
N LYS A 323 0.07 1.36 -23.60
CA LYS A 323 -0.10 1.86 -24.98
C LYS A 323 -1.28 1.21 -25.75
N PRO A 324 -1.52 -0.11 -25.71
CA PRO A 324 -2.63 -0.74 -26.45
C PRO A 324 -4.03 -0.27 -26.06
N VAL A 325 -4.19 0.35 -24.89
CA VAL A 325 -5.48 0.82 -24.36
C VAL A 325 -5.55 2.36 -24.22
N VAL A 326 -4.47 3.06 -24.56
CA VAL A 326 -4.35 4.52 -24.44
C VAL A 326 -4.34 5.16 -25.84
N LYS A 327 -5.24 6.11 -26.08
CA LYS A 327 -5.25 6.89 -27.33
C LYS A 327 -4.44 8.18 -27.24
N LYS A 328 -4.34 8.74 -26.05
CA LYS A 328 -3.63 9.99 -25.77
C LYS A 328 -3.20 10.07 -24.32
N VAL A 329 -2.05 10.70 -24.08
CA VAL A 329 -1.56 11.00 -22.72
C VAL A 329 -1.67 12.49 -22.44
N LEU A 330 -2.31 12.85 -21.34
CA LEU A 330 -2.35 14.21 -20.82
C LEU A 330 -1.41 14.27 -19.58
N ILE A 331 -0.34 15.04 -19.71
CA ILE A 331 0.66 15.17 -18.67
C ILE A 331 0.13 16.12 -17.59
N LEU A 332 -0.11 15.61 -16.39
CA LEU A 332 -0.49 16.42 -15.24
C LEU A 332 0.77 17.07 -14.65
N GLU A 333 0.87 18.40 -14.75
CA GLU A 333 2.01 19.12 -14.17
C GLU A 333 1.96 19.11 -12.66
N LEU A 334 3.08 18.74 -12.05
CA LEU A 334 3.23 18.60 -10.61
C LEU A 334 4.53 19.27 -10.14
N HIS A 335 4.46 20.08 -9.10
CA HIS A 335 5.63 20.75 -8.52
C HIS A 335 6.19 19.94 -7.35
N ASN A 336 7.07 18.99 -7.64
CA ASN A 336 7.76 18.19 -6.64
C ASN A 336 9.12 17.73 -7.19
N GLU A 337 10.17 17.84 -6.37
CA GLU A 337 11.56 17.49 -6.76
C GLU A 337 11.76 16.04 -7.21
N ARG A 338 10.86 15.12 -6.81
CA ARG A 338 10.92 13.70 -7.18
C ARG A 338 10.19 13.37 -8.47
N ILE A 339 9.44 14.30 -9.04
CA ILE A 339 8.69 14.08 -10.28
C ILE A 339 9.66 14.03 -11.47
N ILE A 340 9.37 13.18 -12.44
CA ILE A 340 10.13 13.08 -13.69
C ILE A 340 10.12 14.44 -14.40
N GLN A 341 11.26 14.83 -14.95
CA GLN A 341 11.36 16.06 -15.73
C GLN A 341 10.44 16.00 -16.95
N LEU A 342 9.73 17.09 -17.21
CA LEU A 342 8.73 17.17 -18.29
C LEU A 342 9.31 16.77 -19.66
N GLU A 343 10.49 17.28 -20.01
CA GLU A 343 11.13 16.98 -21.29
C GLU A 343 11.55 15.50 -21.41
N LYS A 344 11.97 14.89 -20.29
CA LYS A 344 12.26 13.44 -20.26
C LYS A 344 11.00 12.62 -20.49
N LEU A 345 9.86 13.00 -19.87
CA LEU A 345 8.59 12.32 -20.06
C LEU A 345 8.07 12.46 -21.48
N LYS A 346 8.15 13.67 -22.08
CA LYS A 346 7.82 13.91 -23.49
C LYS A 346 8.64 13.04 -24.43
N GLY A 347 9.96 12.97 -24.23
CA GLY A 347 10.84 12.12 -25.04
C GLY A 347 10.49 10.62 -24.97
N ILE A 348 10.06 10.12 -23.80
CA ILE A 348 9.54 8.76 -23.67
C ILE A 348 8.24 8.58 -24.49
N LEU A 349 7.30 9.52 -24.40
CA LEU A 349 6.03 9.48 -25.12
C LEU A 349 6.23 9.53 -26.65
N GLU A 350 7.14 10.38 -27.12
CA GLU A 350 7.54 10.45 -28.53
C GLU A 350 8.16 9.14 -29.02
N THR A 351 9.08 8.58 -28.24
CA THR A 351 9.73 7.29 -28.56
C THR A 351 8.69 6.15 -28.67
N LEU A 352 7.67 6.17 -27.83
CA LEU A 352 6.59 5.20 -27.87
C LEU A 352 5.53 5.53 -28.94
N GLY A 353 5.60 6.70 -29.60
CA GLY A 353 4.60 7.14 -30.58
C GLY A 353 3.22 7.37 -29.94
N LEU A 354 3.19 7.84 -28.69
CA LEU A 354 1.97 8.20 -27.99
C LEU A 354 1.66 9.69 -28.16
N GLU A 355 0.47 10.00 -28.68
CA GLU A 355 -0.01 11.39 -28.73
C GLU A 355 -0.05 11.95 -27.29
N HIS A 356 0.44 13.17 -27.09
CA HIS A 356 0.46 13.77 -25.78
C HIS A 356 0.26 15.29 -25.79
N ALA A 357 -0.20 15.83 -24.67
CA ALA A 357 -0.33 17.26 -24.39
C ALA A 357 -0.25 17.50 -22.87
N LEU A 358 -0.19 18.75 -22.44
CA LEU A 358 -0.40 19.08 -21.04
C LEU A 358 -1.88 18.90 -20.67
N PHE A 359 -2.14 18.53 -19.41
CA PHE A 359 -3.50 18.41 -18.90
C PHE A 359 -4.04 19.79 -18.54
N GLU A 360 -5.07 20.22 -19.24
CA GLU A 360 -5.76 21.48 -18.97
C GLU A 360 -7.09 21.25 -18.26
N ASP A 361 -7.97 20.44 -18.85
CA ASP A 361 -9.29 20.13 -18.29
C ASP A 361 -9.87 18.83 -18.87
N LEU A 362 -10.92 18.30 -18.25
CA LEU A 362 -11.68 17.16 -18.75
C LEU A 362 -12.56 17.60 -19.93
N LYS A 363 -12.70 16.71 -20.92
CA LYS A 363 -13.60 16.89 -22.06
C LYS A 363 -14.80 15.96 -21.92
N GLU A 364 -15.95 16.42 -22.37
CA GLU A 364 -17.14 15.56 -22.45
C GLU A 364 -16.92 14.38 -23.41
N ASN A 365 -17.58 13.26 -23.13
CA ASN A 365 -17.54 12.03 -23.93
C ASN A 365 -16.18 11.33 -24.04
N GLU A 366 -15.24 11.60 -23.11
CA GLU A 366 -13.97 10.92 -23.00
C GLU A 366 -13.91 10.03 -21.79
N ASN A 367 -13.27 8.86 -21.94
CA ASN A 367 -12.94 7.99 -20.81
C ASN A 367 -11.51 8.27 -20.33
N TYR A 368 -11.34 8.43 -19.05
CA TYR A 368 -10.08 8.82 -18.43
C TYR A 368 -9.55 7.76 -17.46
N LEU A 369 -8.25 7.58 -17.47
CA LEU A 369 -7.49 6.95 -16.39
C LEU A 369 -6.57 7.98 -15.77
N VAL A 370 -6.64 8.16 -14.46
CA VAL A 370 -5.67 8.92 -13.66
C VAL A 370 -4.71 7.93 -13.02
N TYR A 371 -3.41 8.02 -13.37
CA TYR A 371 -2.45 6.97 -12.98
C TYR A 371 -1.01 7.50 -12.88
N GLY A 372 -0.19 6.80 -12.06
CA GLY A 372 1.26 6.94 -12.03
C GLY A 372 1.86 7.28 -10.67
N SER A 373 1.09 7.77 -9.70
CA SER A 373 1.50 7.88 -8.29
C SER A 373 0.35 8.34 -7.40
N PHE A 374 0.54 8.24 -6.08
CA PHE A 374 -0.35 8.87 -5.10
C PHE A 374 -0.43 10.40 -5.27
N LEU A 375 0.67 11.04 -5.65
CA LEU A 375 0.70 12.49 -5.87
C LEU A 375 -0.15 12.89 -7.08
N VAL A 376 -0.15 12.09 -8.15
CA VAL A 376 -1.00 12.30 -9.33
C VAL A 376 -2.47 12.20 -8.94
N ALA A 377 -2.84 11.17 -8.20
CA ALA A 377 -4.21 10.99 -7.73
C ALA A 377 -4.64 12.15 -6.81
N ASN A 378 -3.80 12.55 -5.85
CA ASN A 378 -4.08 13.68 -4.97
C ASN A 378 -4.34 14.97 -5.77
N ALA A 379 -3.42 15.36 -6.64
CA ALA A 379 -3.54 16.59 -7.46
C ALA A 379 -4.79 16.58 -8.36
N PHE A 380 -5.15 15.41 -8.88
CA PHE A 380 -6.38 15.28 -9.63
C PHE A 380 -7.62 15.45 -8.74
N TYR A 381 -7.67 14.84 -7.57
CA TYR A 381 -8.80 15.00 -6.64
C TYR A 381 -8.92 16.43 -6.07
N GLU A 382 -7.83 17.17 -5.91
CA GLU A 382 -7.87 18.58 -5.51
C GLU A 382 -8.62 19.42 -6.56
N ARG A 383 -8.46 19.08 -7.83
CA ARG A 383 -9.13 19.78 -8.95
C ARG A 383 -10.55 19.25 -9.20
N TYR A 384 -10.77 17.95 -9.01
CA TYR A 384 -12.05 17.26 -9.21
C TYR A 384 -12.44 16.49 -7.96
N PRO A 385 -12.90 17.17 -6.91
CA PRO A 385 -13.16 16.53 -5.64
C PRO A 385 -14.29 15.50 -5.75
N LYS A 386 -14.05 14.31 -5.20
CA LYS A 386 -15.12 13.35 -4.95
C LYS A 386 -16.13 14.01 -4.02
N LYS A 387 -17.42 14.00 -4.37
CA LYS A 387 -18.47 14.35 -3.40
C LYS A 387 -18.35 13.36 -2.27
N ARG A 388 -17.90 13.82 -1.12
CA ARG A 388 -17.82 13.02 0.11
C ARG A 388 -19.23 12.99 0.68
N ASP A 389 -19.91 11.83 0.61
CA ASP A 389 -21.15 11.57 1.34
C ASP A 389 -20.89 11.48 2.85
#